data_55dabc3cf771d69e9d8c95437e7bd5c8
#
_entry.id   55dabc3cf771d69e9d8c95437e7bd5c8
#
_cell.length_a   1.000
_cell.length_b   1.000
_cell.length_c   1.000
_cell.angle_alpha   90.00
_cell.angle_beta   90.00
_cell.angle_gamma   90.00
#
_symmetry.space_group_name_H-M   'P 1'
#
loop_
_entity.id
_entity.type
_entity.pdbx_description
1 polymer ?
#
loop_
_entity_poly.entity_id
_entity_poly.type
_entity_poly.pdbx_seq_one_letter_code
_entity_poly.pdbx_strand_id
1 'polypeptide(L)'
;MTKVNKTSGWYKWEVLLLLWMAYLLNQADRQVFNTVLPAIRDALNLTDTSIGLIATIFNLCYALMVPLGGWAGDKFSRKWVVTIAILFWSVATMFTGLATGVIMLILMRSVATGGGEAFFGPANYSLLGQYHKETRARAMSIHQTAYYVGVILAGWLAGYIADKLGWQYSFIIFGAVGVVWGIIMILRLKDKKEENVAQAVENTTDKVGIFDGFKTVFTTPTALMLTIGFSGLIFVITGFMTWVPAFLQEEFGQTQAAAGFNSMFYTYVAAFIGVLLAGSLSDRFAAKSHKARMLLQAFGLIVGAIFLFIMGQSKVIWVLYLSFAGWGFFRAFFDANTYTILYDVTPARLHASCSSAMITTGFAVGALAPVVLGAMKDSLGSLSATFPVLGIIWIVCGILMTIVSFTSYQKDYDKQNK
;
A
#
# COMPACT_ATOMS: atom_id res chain seq x y z
N MET A 1 -19.03 16.92 -39.59
CA MET A 1 -17.69 17.37 -39.06
C MET A 1 -17.87 17.68 -37.58
N THR A 2 -17.65 16.69 -36.73
CA THR A 2 -17.74 16.83 -35.27
C THR A 2 -16.48 17.52 -34.75
N LYS A 3 -16.62 18.67 -34.14
CA LYS A 3 -15.56 19.40 -33.47
C LYS A 3 -14.92 18.47 -32.41
N VAL A 4 -13.78 17.86 -32.74
CA VAL A 4 -12.90 17.24 -31.75
C VAL A 4 -12.43 18.38 -30.83
N ASN A 5 -13.00 18.47 -29.65
CA ASN A 5 -12.52 19.35 -28.59
C ASN A 5 -11.09 18.91 -28.24
N LYS A 6 -10.09 19.52 -28.88
CA LYS A 6 -8.69 19.38 -28.47
C LYS A 6 -8.59 19.93 -27.04
N THR A 7 -8.74 19.06 -26.05
CA THR A 7 -8.31 19.42 -24.70
C THR A 7 -6.87 19.88 -24.81
N SER A 8 -6.59 21.11 -24.40
CA SER A 8 -5.26 21.72 -24.41
C SER A 8 -4.23 20.72 -23.89
N GLY A 9 -3.09 20.59 -24.57
CA GLY A 9 -2.01 19.67 -24.14
C GLY A 9 -1.57 19.88 -22.68
N TRP A 10 -1.87 21.05 -22.11
CA TRP A 10 -1.66 21.40 -20.70
C TRP A 10 -2.68 20.75 -19.75
N TYR A 11 -3.92 20.57 -20.15
CA TYR A 11 -4.98 20.06 -19.26
C TYR A 11 -4.71 18.64 -18.74
N LYS A 12 -4.06 17.78 -19.50
CA LYS A 12 -3.65 16.45 -19.02
C LYS A 12 -2.71 16.52 -17.82
N TRP A 13 -1.82 17.52 -17.77
CA TRP A 13 -0.91 17.73 -16.63
C TRP A 13 -1.62 18.33 -15.43
N GLU A 14 -2.66 19.17 -15.66
CA GLU A 14 -3.54 19.62 -14.59
C GLU A 14 -4.29 18.44 -13.97
N VAL A 15 -4.84 17.53 -14.79
CA VAL A 15 -5.48 16.28 -14.29
C VAL A 15 -4.48 15.45 -13.48
N LEU A 16 -3.25 15.29 -13.94
CA LEU A 16 -2.21 14.60 -13.18
C LEU A 16 -1.99 15.27 -11.82
N LEU A 17 -1.88 16.59 -11.75
CA LEU A 17 -1.68 17.32 -10.49
C LEU A 17 -2.87 17.14 -9.55
N LEU A 18 -4.10 17.23 -10.06
CA LEU A 18 -5.32 17.03 -9.28
C LEU A 18 -5.38 15.62 -8.67
N LEU A 19 -5.07 14.61 -9.47
CA LEU A 19 -5.06 13.22 -9.03
C LEU A 19 -3.85 12.89 -8.13
N TRP A 20 -2.70 13.52 -8.39
CA TRP A 20 -1.48 13.41 -7.56
C TRP A 20 -1.75 13.89 -6.14
N MET A 21 -2.34 15.09 -6.00
CA MET A 21 -2.67 15.64 -4.68
C MET A 21 -3.76 14.82 -3.98
N ALA A 22 -4.76 14.34 -4.71
CA ALA A 22 -5.78 13.44 -4.14
C ALA A 22 -5.16 12.13 -3.61
N TYR A 23 -4.19 11.57 -4.34
CA TYR A 23 -3.46 10.36 -3.91
C TYR A 23 -2.54 10.64 -2.72
N LEU A 24 -1.88 11.80 -2.71
CA LEU A 24 -1.11 12.27 -1.55
C LEU A 24 -2.01 12.33 -0.30
N LEU A 25 -3.18 12.96 -0.39
CA LEU A 25 -4.13 13.06 0.73
C LEU A 25 -4.65 11.69 1.17
N ASN A 26 -4.91 10.78 0.23
CA ASN A 26 -5.31 9.41 0.52
C ASN A 26 -4.25 8.66 1.36
N GLN A 27 -2.98 8.78 0.98
CA GLN A 27 -1.88 8.14 1.73
C GLN A 27 -1.60 8.87 3.05
N ALA A 28 -1.75 10.19 3.05
CA ALA A 28 -1.61 11.01 4.25
C ALA A 28 -2.62 10.61 5.33
N ASP A 29 -3.87 10.41 4.97
CA ASP A 29 -4.97 10.04 5.87
C ASP A 29 -4.68 8.73 6.63
N ARG A 30 -4.10 7.76 5.93
CA ARG A 30 -3.68 6.50 6.54
C ARG A 30 -2.57 6.71 7.57
N GLN A 31 -1.59 7.55 7.25
CA GLN A 31 -0.44 7.80 8.10
C GLN A 31 -0.78 8.66 9.31
N VAL A 32 -1.78 9.56 9.23
CA VAL A 32 -2.27 10.33 10.39
C VAL A 32 -2.57 9.42 11.55
N PHE A 33 -3.41 8.39 11.34
CA PHE A 33 -3.78 7.45 12.41
C PHE A 33 -2.56 6.78 13.06
N ASN A 34 -1.65 6.27 12.23
CA ASN A 34 -0.46 5.55 12.71
C ASN A 34 0.45 6.46 13.55
N THR A 35 0.56 7.74 13.18
CA THR A 35 1.42 8.71 13.89
C THR A 35 0.88 9.08 15.26
N VAL A 36 -0.45 9.31 15.35
CA VAL A 36 -1.09 9.77 16.60
C VAL A 36 -1.71 8.62 17.42
N LEU A 37 -1.43 7.39 17.05
CA LEU A 37 -1.96 6.17 17.67
C LEU A 37 -1.77 6.12 19.20
N PRO A 38 -0.58 6.40 19.80
CA PRO A 38 -0.42 6.40 21.24
C PRO A 38 -1.32 7.46 21.91
N ALA A 39 -1.43 8.65 21.33
CA ALA A 39 -2.27 9.72 21.88
C ALA A 39 -3.78 9.35 21.87
N ILE A 40 -4.24 8.64 20.82
CA ILE A 40 -5.62 8.11 20.77
C ILE A 40 -5.81 7.04 21.85
N ARG A 41 -4.88 6.10 21.95
CA ARG A 41 -4.92 5.00 22.92
C ARG A 41 -5.05 5.56 24.35
N ASP A 42 -4.16 6.48 24.70
CA ASP A 42 -4.11 7.04 26.06
C ASP A 42 -5.33 7.92 26.36
N ALA A 43 -5.78 8.74 25.41
CA ALA A 43 -6.95 9.61 25.58
C ALA A 43 -8.27 8.82 25.74
N LEU A 44 -8.39 7.66 25.10
CA LEU A 44 -9.61 6.84 25.11
C LEU A 44 -9.48 5.59 25.99
N ASN A 45 -8.37 5.43 26.73
CA ASN A 45 -8.06 4.28 27.59
C ASN A 45 -8.22 2.94 26.86
N LEU A 46 -7.66 2.83 25.65
CA LEU A 46 -7.73 1.61 24.82
C LEU A 46 -6.50 0.74 25.03
N THR A 47 -6.67 -0.58 24.81
CA THR A 47 -5.54 -1.51 24.72
C THR A 47 -4.86 -1.44 23.35
N ASP A 48 -3.61 -1.88 23.26
CA ASP A 48 -2.89 -1.95 21.99
C ASP A 48 -3.57 -2.93 21.01
N THR A 49 -4.17 -4.02 21.54
CA THR A 49 -5.01 -4.93 20.76
C THR A 49 -6.22 -4.21 20.14
N SER A 50 -6.92 -3.36 20.92
CA SER A 50 -8.08 -2.60 20.39
C SER A 50 -7.69 -1.62 19.30
N ILE A 51 -6.57 -0.93 19.47
CA ILE A 51 -6.01 -0.04 18.45
C ILE A 51 -5.60 -0.83 17.20
N GLY A 52 -4.92 -1.95 17.37
CA GLY A 52 -4.57 -2.84 16.26
C GLY A 52 -5.81 -3.36 15.52
N LEU A 53 -6.89 -3.66 16.24
CA LEU A 53 -8.15 -4.09 15.65
C LEU A 53 -8.79 -3.00 14.78
N ILE A 54 -8.75 -1.72 15.20
CA ILE A 54 -9.22 -0.58 14.40
C ILE A 54 -8.46 -0.53 13.06
N ALA A 55 -7.14 -0.65 13.09
CA ALA A 55 -6.32 -0.66 11.88
C ALA A 55 -6.58 -1.90 11.00
N THR A 56 -6.79 -3.07 11.62
CA THR A 56 -7.13 -4.31 10.92
C THR A 56 -8.49 -4.19 10.21
N ILE A 57 -9.53 -3.70 10.88
CA ILE A 57 -10.87 -3.51 10.29
C ILE A 57 -10.78 -2.51 9.13
N PHE A 58 -9.99 -1.44 9.25
CA PHE A 58 -9.75 -0.52 8.14
C PHE A 58 -9.22 -1.24 6.90
N ASN A 59 -8.15 -2.03 7.05
CA ASN A 59 -7.54 -2.74 5.91
C ASN A 59 -8.48 -3.80 5.32
N LEU A 60 -9.26 -4.50 6.15
CA LEU A 60 -10.25 -5.47 5.69
C LEU A 60 -11.40 -4.80 4.95
N CYS A 61 -11.97 -3.72 5.50
CA CYS A 61 -13.01 -2.94 4.82
C CYS A 61 -12.52 -2.40 3.47
N TYR A 62 -11.31 -1.84 3.44
CA TYR A 62 -10.68 -1.40 2.20
C TYR A 62 -10.59 -2.55 1.19
N ALA A 63 -10.00 -3.69 1.58
CA ALA A 63 -9.81 -4.83 0.69
C ALA A 63 -11.13 -5.39 0.13
N LEU A 64 -12.18 -5.47 0.97
CA LEU A 64 -13.51 -5.93 0.56
C LEU A 64 -14.23 -4.96 -0.38
N MET A 65 -13.99 -3.65 -0.21
CA MET A 65 -14.66 -2.61 -1.01
C MET A 65 -13.94 -2.29 -2.33
N VAL A 66 -12.64 -2.61 -2.48
CA VAL A 66 -11.88 -2.34 -3.72
C VAL A 66 -12.53 -2.94 -4.98
N PRO A 67 -13.03 -4.20 -4.99
CA PRO A 67 -13.74 -4.73 -6.17
C PRO A 67 -14.98 -3.93 -6.54
N LEU A 68 -15.74 -3.45 -5.53
CA LEU A 68 -16.91 -2.57 -5.76
C LEU A 68 -16.47 -1.21 -6.31
N GLY A 69 -15.35 -0.67 -5.82
CA GLY A 69 -14.73 0.55 -6.36
C GLY A 69 -14.34 0.42 -7.82
N GLY A 70 -13.77 -0.73 -8.21
CA GLY A 70 -13.46 -1.07 -9.61
C GLY A 70 -14.72 -1.09 -10.48
N TRP A 71 -15.74 -1.85 -10.06
CA TRP A 71 -17.01 -1.91 -10.74
C TRP A 71 -17.67 -0.53 -10.88
N ALA A 72 -17.66 0.29 -9.83
CA ALA A 72 -18.19 1.64 -9.87
C ALA A 72 -17.42 2.54 -10.87
N GLY A 73 -16.09 2.44 -10.91
CA GLY A 73 -15.24 3.15 -11.86
C GLY A 73 -15.48 2.77 -13.33
N ASP A 74 -15.92 1.53 -13.58
CA ASP A 74 -16.29 1.07 -14.93
C ASP A 74 -17.73 1.45 -15.32
N LYS A 75 -18.66 1.45 -14.35
CA LYS A 75 -20.09 1.70 -14.61
C LYS A 75 -20.46 3.18 -14.61
N PHE A 76 -19.81 3.98 -13.75
CA PHE A 76 -20.11 5.39 -13.57
C PHE A 76 -18.99 6.29 -14.09
N SER A 77 -19.26 7.58 -14.21
CA SER A 77 -18.22 8.56 -14.52
C SER A 77 -17.08 8.51 -13.51
N ARG A 78 -15.87 8.25 -13.98
CA ARG A 78 -14.65 8.17 -13.15
C ARG A 78 -14.38 9.46 -12.39
N LYS A 79 -14.71 10.61 -13.00
CA LYS A 79 -14.67 11.91 -12.32
C LYS A 79 -15.52 11.86 -11.05
N TRP A 80 -16.79 11.46 -11.16
CA TRP A 80 -17.68 11.46 -10.02
C TRP A 80 -17.31 10.42 -8.98
N VAL A 81 -16.87 9.23 -9.39
CA VAL A 81 -16.39 8.20 -8.45
C VAL A 81 -15.23 8.74 -7.62
N VAL A 82 -14.22 9.32 -8.26
CA VAL A 82 -13.02 9.86 -7.57
C VAL A 82 -13.40 11.04 -6.65
N THR A 83 -14.23 11.98 -7.13
CA THR A 83 -14.56 13.19 -6.35
C THR A 83 -15.49 12.91 -5.19
N ILE A 84 -16.48 12.02 -5.37
CA ILE A 84 -17.36 11.59 -4.27
C ILE A 84 -16.58 10.79 -3.25
N ALA A 85 -15.69 9.89 -3.69
CA ALA A 85 -14.85 9.11 -2.79
C ALA A 85 -14.00 10.02 -1.89
N ILE A 86 -13.28 11.02 -2.46
CA ILE A 86 -12.47 11.94 -1.65
C ILE A 86 -13.30 12.75 -0.66
N LEU A 87 -14.45 13.26 -1.08
CA LEU A 87 -15.33 14.01 -0.16
C LEU A 87 -15.84 13.13 0.96
N PHE A 88 -16.29 11.91 0.63
CA PHE A 88 -16.85 10.98 1.61
C PHE A 88 -15.83 10.59 2.67
N TRP A 89 -14.63 10.08 2.27
CA TRP A 89 -13.65 9.67 3.27
C TRP A 89 -13.10 10.88 4.05
N SER A 90 -12.94 12.05 3.41
CA SER A 90 -12.43 13.25 4.10
C SER A 90 -13.39 13.74 5.19
N VAL A 91 -14.70 13.68 4.94
CA VAL A 91 -15.72 13.96 5.96
C VAL A 91 -15.65 12.91 7.08
N ALA A 92 -15.54 11.62 6.73
CA ALA A 92 -15.40 10.55 7.72
C ALA A 92 -14.11 10.72 8.57
N THR A 93 -13.00 11.17 7.95
CA THR A 93 -11.77 11.52 8.64
C THR A 93 -11.99 12.67 9.64
N MET A 94 -12.70 13.74 9.25
CA MET A 94 -13.03 14.81 10.20
C MET A 94 -13.81 14.27 11.41
N PHE A 95 -14.81 13.42 11.18
CA PHE A 95 -15.58 12.78 12.25
C PHE A 95 -14.75 11.83 13.12
N THR A 96 -13.69 11.23 12.56
CA THR A 96 -12.72 10.45 13.35
C THR A 96 -12.09 11.29 14.44
N GLY A 97 -11.78 12.58 14.17
CA GLY A 97 -11.27 13.52 15.16
C GLY A 97 -12.26 13.86 16.30
N LEU A 98 -13.53 13.53 16.13
CA LEU A 98 -14.57 13.71 17.15
C LEU A 98 -14.87 12.41 17.94
N ALA A 99 -14.10 11.35 17.71
CA ALA A 99 -14.37 10.04 18.32
C ALA A 99 -14.18 10.10 19.85
N THR A 100 -15.15 9.55 20.57
CA THR A 100 -15.18 9.45 22.04
C THR A 100 -14.96 8.02 22.53
N GLY A 101 -14.76 7.05 21.61
CA GLY A 101 -14.55 5.65 21.98
C GLY A 101 -14.29 4.74 20.75
N VAL A 102 -13.99 3.49 21.04
CA VAL A 102 -13.59 2.49 20.05
C VAL A 102 -14.62 2.27 18.94
N ILE A 103 -15.91 2.24 19.27
CA ILE A 103 -16.99 1.98 18.30
C ILE A 103 -17.02 3.11 17.25
N MET A 104 -16.94 4.38 17.70
CA MET A 104 -16.94 5.51 16.78
C MET A 104 -15.68 5.52 15.90
N LEU A 105 -14.51 5.16 16.46
CA LEU A 105 -13.28 4.97 15.68
C LEU A 105 -13.45 3.87 14.62
N ILE A 106 -14.01 2.71 14.97
CA ILE A 106 -14.28 1.64 14.01
C ILE A 106 -15.21 2.12 12.90
N LEU A 107 -16.31 2.78 13.24
CA LEU A 107 -17.30 3.23 12.25
C LEU A 107 -16.72 4.33 11.34
N MET A 108 -16.10 5.36 11.89
CA MET A 108 -15.62 6.51 11.12
C MET A 108 -14.27 6.24 10.46
N ARG A 109 -13.26 5.81 11.25
CA ARG A 109 -11.90 5.57 10.75
C ARG A 109 -11.81 4.29 9.91
N SER A 110 -12.43 3.18 10.34
CA SER A 110 -12.22 1.91 9.66
C SER A 110 -13.26 1.67 8.57
N VAL A 111 -14.55 1.74 8.88
CA VAL A 111 -15.61 1.39 7.92
C VAL A 111 -15.82 2.53 6.92
N ALA A 112 -16.08 3.75 7.39
CA ALA A 112 -16.40 4.87 6.50
C ALA A 112 -15.16 5.34 5.71
N THR A 113 -14.05 5.64 6.38
CA THR A 113 -12.83 6.09 5.68
C THR A 113 -12.25 4.97 4.82
N GLY A 114 -12.03 3.77 5.37
CA GLY A 114 -11.46 2.64 4.63
C GLY A 114 -12.33 2.19 3.46
N GLY A 115 -13.65 2.13 3.67
CA GLY A 115 -14.61 1.82 2.60
C GLY A 115 -14.66 2.90 1.52
N GLY A 116 -14.64 4.18 1.90
CA GLY A 116 -14.64 5.31 0.96
C GLY A 116 -13.37 5.38 0.10
N GLU A 117 -12.20 5.19 0.72
CA GLU A 117 -10.90 5.18 0.03
C GLU A 117 -10.79 4.08 -1.03
N ALA A 118 -11.47 2.95 -0.84
CA ALA A 118 -11.42 1.82 -1.75
C ALA A 118 -11.95 2.14 -3.16
N PHE A 119 -12.86 3.11 -3.28
CA PHE A 119 -13.40 3.55 -4.56
C PHE A 119 -12.44 4.46 -5.34
N PHE A 120 -11.52 5.09 -4.65
CA PHE A 120 -10.59 6.05 -5.26
C PHE A 120 -9.57 5.38 -6.18
N GLY A 121 -8.85 4.38 -5.69
CA GLY A 121 -7.70 3.80 -6.38
C GLY A 121 -7.98 3.34 -7.81
N PRO A 122 -8.92 2.40 -8.04
CA PRO A 122 -9.24 1.90 -9.38
C PRO A 122 -9.67 3.02 -10.35
N ALA A 123 -10.56 3.90 -9.91
CA ALA A 123 -11.06 5.00 -10.74
C ALA A 123 -9.97 6.04 -11.05
N ASN A 124 -9.11 6.36 -10.09
CA ASN A 124 -7.99 7.29 -10.20
C ASN A 124 -6.97 6.84 -11.25
N TYR A 125 -6.47 5.59 -11.18
CA TYR A 125 -5.53 5.06 -12.17
C TYR A 125 -6.13 4.98 -13.56
N SER A 126 -7.41 4.59 -13.65
CA SER A 126 -8.13 4.52 -14.90
C SER A 126 -8.29 5.90 -15.54
N LEU A 127 -8.70 6.92 -14.76
CA LEU A 127 -8.85 8.29 -15.22
C LEU A 127 -7.52 8.88 -15.68
N LEU A 128 -6.44 8.67 -14.94
CA LEU A 128 -5.10 9.10 -15.32
C LEU A 128 -4.68 8.49 -16.66
N GLY A 129 -4.92 7.18 -16.85
CA GLY A 129 -4.62 6.47 -18.10
C GLY A 129 -5.39 7.00 -19.31
N GLN A 130 -6.64 7.47 -19.14
CA GLN A 130 -7.44 8.06 -20.23
C GLN A 130 -6.88 9.39 -20.74
N TYR A 131 -6.33 10.21 -19.84
CA TYR A 131 -5.76 11.51 -20.21
C TYR A 131 -4.33 11.42 -20.74
N HIS A 132 -3.58 10.38 -20.37
CA HIS A 132 -2.16 10.20 -20.69
C HIS A 132 -1.88 8.99 -21.59
N LYS A 133 -2.60 8.87 -22.73
CA LYS A 133 -2.43 7.71 -23.66
C LYS A 133 -0.96 7.56 -24.13
N GLU A 134 -0.33 8.66 -24.60
CA GLU A 134 1.05 8.65 -25.12
C GLU A 134 2.12 8.77 -24.01
N THR A 135 1.80 9.38 -22.88
CA THR A 135 2.71 9.65 -21.78
C THR A 135 2.37 8.88 -20.52
N ARG A 136 1.70 7.71 -20.67
CA ARG A 136 1.12 6.94 -19.57
C ARG A 136 2.15 6.53 -18.53
N ALA A 137 3.26 5.95 -18.96
CA ALA A 137 4.32 5.50 -18.04
C ALA A 137 4.88 6.67 -17.21
N ARG A 138 5.20 7.81 -17.88
CA ARG A 138 5.69 9.01 -17.20
C ARG A 138 4.67 9.57 -16.20
N ALA A 139 3.39 9.66 -16.59
CA ALA A 139 2.33 10.15 -15.71
C ALA A 139 2.13 9.25 -14.49
N MET A 140 2.13 7.93 -14.68
CA MET A 140 2.02 6.95 -13.60
C MET A 140 3.21 7.03 -12.63
N SER A 141 4.43 7.19 -13.13
CA SER A 141 5.62 7.35 -12.29
C SER A 141 5.56 8.62 -11.45
N ILE A 142 5.18 9.76 -12.06
CA ILE A 142 5.00 11.01 -11.32
C ILE A 142 3.88 10.86 -10.28
N HIS A 143 2.75 10.28 -10.67
CA HIS A 143 1.63 10.03 -9.76
C HIS A 143 2.04 9.18 -8.56
N GLN A 144 2.87 8.16 -8.77
CA GLN A 144 3.35 7.28 -7.69
C GLN A 144 4.21 8.02 -6.65
N THR A 145 4.87 9.13 -7.01
CA THR A 145 5.63 9.93 -6.03
C THR A 145 4.75 10.52 -4.94
N ALA A 146 3.43 10.71 -5.21
CA ALA A 146 2.47 11.17 -4.22
C ALA A 146 2.38 10.26 -2.99
N TYR A 147 2.55 8.95 -3.19
CA TYR A 147 2.60 7.98 -2.11
C TYR A 147 3.72 8.29 -1.11
N TYR A 148 4.95 8.41 -1.60
CA TYR A 148 6.11 8.64 -0.74
C TYR A 148 6.05 10.00 -0.05
N VAL A 149 5.71 11.03 -0.80
CA VAL A 149 5.57 12.40 -0.27
C VAL A 149 4.44 12.46 0.75
N GLY A 150 3.29 11.85 0.45
CA GLY A 150 2.12 11.83 1.33
C GLY A 150 2.40 11.17 2.67
N VAL A 151 3.02 9.99 2.66
CA VAL A 151 3.33 9.24 3.89
C VAL A 151 4.35 9.98 4.75
N ILE A 152 5.43 10.53 4.15
CA ILE A 152 6.49 11.24 4.90
C ILE A 152 5.95 12.55 5.47
N LEU A 153 5.32 13.39 4.64
CA LEU A 153 4.79 14.69 5.09
C LEU A 153 3.68 14.54 6.11
N ALA A 154 2.79 13.56 5.92
CA ALA A 154 1.70 13.34 6.87
C ALA A 154 2.21 12.84 8.23
N GLY A 155 3.23 11.96 8.24
CA GLY A 155 3.85 11.54 9.48
C GLY A 155 4.38 12.71 10.29
N TRP A 156 5.07 13.63 9.65
CA TRP A 156 5.57 14.84 10.30
C TRP A 156 4.45 15.81 10.69
N LEU A 157 3.61 16.19 9.72
CA LEU A 157 2.62 17.25 9.92
C LEU A 157 1.51 16.83 10.90
N ALA A 158 1.02 15.59 10.80
CA ALA A 158 0.01 15.08 11.74
C ALA A 158 0.57 15.02 13.16
N GLY A 159 1.81 14.57 13.33
CA GLY A 159 2.48 14.58 14.63
C GLY A 159 2.66 15.99 15.18
N TYR A 160 3.09 16.94 14.33
CA TYR A 160 3.24 18.34 14.74
C TYR A 160 1.92 18.97 15.18
N ILE A 161 0.83 18.73 14.46
CA ILE A 161 -0.49 19.19 14.83
C ILE A 161 -0.91 18.56 16.16
N ALA A 162 -0.71 17.25 16.31
CA ALA A 162 -1.07 16.53 17.53
C ALA A 162 -0.25 16.99 18.75
N ASP A 163 1.05 17.26 18.60
CA ASP A 163 1.92 17.78 19.66
C ASP A 163 1.49 19.17 20.13
N LYS A 164 0.88 20.01 19.26
CA LYS A 164 0.49 21.39 19.56
C LYS A 164 -0.98 21.57 19.94
N LEU A 165 -1.88 20.86 19.27
CA LEU A 165 -3.32 21.08 19.35
C LEU A 165 -4.09 19.86 19.86
N GLY A 166 -3.45 18.68 19.88
CA GLY A 166 -4.08 17.40 20.19
C GLY A 166 -4.38 16.57 18.95
N TRP A 167 -4.46 15.26 19.13
CA TRP A 167 -4.63 14.28 18.04
C TRP A 167 -5.91 14.48 17.21
N GLN A 168 -6.96 15.01 17.82
CA GLN A 168 -8.25 15.29 17.18
C GLN A 168 -8.08 16.22 15.98
N TYR A 169 -7.28 17.29 16.18
CA TYR A 169 -7.06 18.30 15.14
C TYR A 169 -6.28 17.76 13.94
N SER A 170 -5.47 16.73 14.12
CA SER A 170 -4.81 16.08 12.98
C SER A 170 -5.85 15.52 12.00
N PHE A 171 -6.87 14.83 12.48
CA PHE A 171 -7.95 14.33 11.63
C PHE A 171 -8.83 15.44 11.06
N ILE A 172 -9.21 16.44 11.88
CA ILE A 172 -10.07 17.54 11.44
C ILE A 172 -9.40 18.35 10.33
N ILE A 173 -8.11 18.69 10.48
CA ILE A 173 -7.39 19.51 9.51
C ILE A 173 -7.16 18.72 8.20
N PHE A 174 -6.66 17.48 8.28
CA PHE A 174 -6.45 16.66 7.09
C PHE A 174 -7.77 16.39 6.34
N GLY A 175 -8.84 16.07 7.06
CA GLY A 175 -10.16 15.90 6.47
C GLY A 175 -10.70 17.19 5.83
N ALA A 176 -10.54 18.34 6.49
CA ALA A 176 -10.95 19.64 5.92
C ALA A 176 -10.18 19.98 4.63
N VAL A 177 -8.86 19.74 4.59
CA VAL A 177 -8.04 19.88 3.37
C VAL A 177 -8.54 18.96 2.27
N GLY A 178 -8.89 17.71 2.61
CA GLY A 178 -9.46 16.75 1.66
C GLY A 178 -10.81 17.20 1.10
N VAL A 179 -11.70 17.74 1.93
CA VAL A 179 -12.99 18.33 1.47
C VAL A 179 -12.75 19.49 0.52
N VAL A 180 -11.88 20.43 0.88
CA VAL A 180 -11.53 21.57 0.00
C VAL A 180 -10.97 21.06 -1.34
N TRP A 181 -10.08 20.07 -1.30
CA TRP A 181 -9.51 19.50 -2.51
C TRP A 181 -10.56 18.77 -3.36
N GLY A 182 -11.48 18.02 -2.75
CA GLY A 182 -12.61 17.40 -3.43
C GLY A 182 -13.50 18.41 -4.15
N ILE A 183 -13.78 19.55 -3.54
CA ILE A 183 -14.53 20.65 -4.17
C ILE A 183 -13.75 21.21 -5.37
N ILE A 184 -12.45 21.45 -5.24
CA ILE A 184 -11.59 21.88 -6.36
C ILE A 184 -11.65 20.86 -7.51
N MET A 185 -11.60 19.57 -7.19
CA MET A 185 -11.71 18.52 -8.23
C MET A 185 -13.07 18.51 -8.92
N ILE A 186 -14.18 18.74 -8.22
CA ILE A 186 -15.51 18.88 -8.85
C ILE A 186 -15.51 19.99 -9.90
N LEU A 187 -14.91 21.13 -9.55
CA LEU A 187 -14.90 22.33 -10.40
C LEU A 187 -13.94 22.22 -11.58
N ARG A 188 -12.77 21.60 -11.36
CA ARG A 188 -11.68 21.58 -12.34
C ARG A 188 -11.63 20.32 -13.20
N LEU A 189 -11.99 19.16 -12.65
CA LEU A 189 -11.94 17.91 -13.36
C LEU A 189 -13.10 17.82 -14.34
N LYS A 190 -12.81 17.52 -15.61
CA LYS A 190 -13.83 17.34 -16.66
C LYS A 190 -14.15 15.87 -16.84
N ASP A 191 -15.41 15.59 -17.09
CA ASP A 191 -15.82 14.24 -17.45
C ASP A 191 -15.43 13.95 -18.90
N LYS A 192 -14.74 12.85 -19.13
CA LYS A 192 -14.41 12.40 -20.46
C LYS A 192 -15.40 11.30 -20.83
N LYS A 193 -16.39 11.62 -21.63
CA LYS A 193 -17.30 10.61 -22.21
C LYS A 193 -16.46 9.57 -22.93
N GLU A 194 -16.61 8.31 -22.56
CA GLU A 194 -15.99 7.20 -23.26
C GLU A 194 -16.54 7.08 -24.67
N GLU A 195 -15.66 7.25 -25.66
CA GLU A 195 -15.88 6.61 -26.96
C GLU A 195 -15.60 5.12 -26.75
N ASN A 196 -16.68 4.34 -26.58
CA ASN A 196 -16.78 2.89 -26.77
C ASN A 196 -15.58 2.02 -26.37
N VAL A 197 -15.27 1.89 -25.07
CA VAL A 197 -14.43 0.79 -24.57
C VAL A 197 -15.25 -0.50 -24.42
N ALA A 198 -16.58 -0.41 -24.37
CA ALA A 198 -17.48 -1.58 -24.33
C ALA A 198 -17.32 -2.52 -25.52
N GLN A 199 -16.93 -2.02 -26.71
CA GLN A 199 -16.73 -2.85 -27.90
C GLN A 199 -15.38 -3.59 -27.95
N ALA A 200 -14.38 -3.19 -27.18
CA ALA A 200 -13.08 -3.88 -27.18
C ALA A 200 -13.08 -5.10 -26.23
N VAL A 201 -13.97 -5.16 -25.25
CA VAL A 201 -14.06 -6.28 -24.29
C VAL A 201 -14.96 -7.41 -24.83
N GLU A 202 -15.85 -7.10 -25.77
CA GLU A 202 -16.82 -8.09 -26.32
C GLU A 202 -16.18 -9.10 -27.31
N ASN A 203 -14.96 -8.86 -27.79
CA ASN A 203 -14.29 -9.70 -28.79
C ASN A 203 -13.30 -10.74 -28.23
N THR A 204 -13.20 -10.90 -26.90
CA THR A 204 -12.46 -12.02 -26.30
C THR A 204 -13.45 -13.05 -25.75
N THR A 205 -13.81 -14.01 -26.60
CA THR A 205 -14.81 -15.04 -26.35
C THR A 205 -14.41 -16.15 -25.35
N ASP A 206 -13.31 -16.01 -24.66
CA ASP A 206 -12.98 -16.93 -23.57
C ASP A 206 -13.40 -16.32 -22.23
N LYS A 207 -14.55 -16.78 -21.72
CA LYS A 207 -15.04 -16.43 -20.36
C LYS A 207 -14.04 -16.90 -19.32
N VAL A 208 -13.14 -16.02 -18.91
CA VAL A 208 -12.28 -16.24 -17.75
C VAL A 208 -13.17 -16.25 -16.51
N GLY A 209 -13.24 -17.38 -15.81
CA GLY A 209 -13.98 -17.49 -14.55
C GLY A 209 -13.33 -16.63 -13.46
N ILE A 210 -14.15 -16.07 -12.58
CA ILE A 210 -13.69 -15.19 -11.46
C ILE A 210 -12.65 -15.93 -10.59
N PHE A 211 -12.76 -17.24 -10.45
CA PHE A 211 -11.88 -18.07 -9.62
C PHE A 211 -10.69 -18.68 -10.36
N ASP A 212 -10.58 -18.51 -11.69
CA ASP A 212 -9.49 -19.14 -12.46
C ASP A 212 -8.12 -18.62 -12.05
N GLY A 213 -8.02 -17.33 -11.71
CA GLY A 213 -6.81 -16.73 -11.15
C GLY A 213 -6.39 -17.38 -9.83
N PHE A 214 -7.34 -17.51 -8.90
CA PHE A 214 -7.10 -18.19 -7.62
C PHE A 214 -6.67 -19.65 -7.83
N LYS A 215 -7.42 -20.40 -8.63
CA LYS A 215 -7.06 -21.79 -8.95
C LYS A 215 -5.64 -21.88 -9.51
N THR A 216 -5.30 -21.04 -10.47
CA THR A 216 -3.98 -21.04 -11.10
C THR A 216 -2.88 -20.70 -10.09
N VAL A 217 -3.04 -19.66 -9.29
CA VAL A 217 -2.06 -19.25 -8.27
C VAL A 217 -1.86 -20.36 -7.23
N PHE A 218 -2.93 -20.98 -6.75
CA PHE A 218 -2.83 -22.00 -5.68
C PHE A 218 -2.42 -23.38 -6.19
N THR A 219 -2.50 -23.64 -7.50
CA THR A 219 -2.05 -24.91 -8.11
C THR A 219 -0.68 -24.84 -8.77
N THR A 220 -0.12 -23.65 -8.98
CA THR A 220 1.24 -23.46 -9.54
C THR A 220 2.22 -23.24 -8.40
N PRO A 221 3.14 -24.16 -8.09
CA PRO A 221 4.01 -24.10 -6.91
C PRO A 221 4.78 -22.78 -6.77
N THR A 222 5.33 -22.27 -7.88
CA THR A 222 6.07 -21.00 -7.89
C THR A 222 5.17 -19.80 -7.61
N ALA A 223 3.97 -19.74 -8.19
CA ALA A 223 3.00 -18.67 -7.96
C ALA A 223 2.47 -18.70 -6.53
N LEU A 224 2.23 -19.89 -5.96
CA LEU A 224 1.83 -20.06 -4.56
C LEU A 224 2.90 -19.54 -3.61
N MET A 225 4.17 -19.94 -3.80
CA MET A 225 5.25 -19.47 -2.95
C MET A 225 5.50 -17.96 -3.07
N LEU A 226 5.38 -17.41 -4.29
CA LEU A 226 5.42 -15.96 -4.48
C LEU A 226 4.28 -15.26 -3.72
N THR A 227 3.08 -15.84 -3.73
CA THR A 227 1.92 -15.32 -2.99
C THR A 227 2.12 -15.39 -1.47
N ILE A 228 2.71 -16.46 -0.95
CA ILE A 228 3.08 -16.58 0.46
C ILE A 228 4.14 -15.53 0.81
N GLY A 229 5.18 -15.38 0.00
CA GLY A 229 6.22 -14.35 0.19
C GLY A 229 5.64 -12.94 0.14
N PHE A 230 4.73 -12.66 -0.79
CA PHE A 230 4.00 -11.40 -0.89
C PHE A 230 3.11 -11.16 0.34
N SER A 231 2.43 -12.18 0.84
CA SER A 231 1.63 -12.08 2.06
C SER A 231 2.48 -11.76 3.28
N GLY A 232 3.64 -12.41 3.42
CA GLY A 232 4.63 -12.10 4.47
C GLY A 232 5.20 -10.68 4.33
N LEU A 233 5.46 -10.22 3.11
CA LEU A 233 5.88 -8.84 2.84
C LEU A 233 4.83 -7.84 3.30
N ILE A 234 3.57 -8.00 2.88
CA ILE A 234 2.47 -7.07 3.22
C ILE A 234 2.20 -7.10 4.73
N PHE A 235 2.27 -8.28 5.38
CA PHE A 235 2.13 -8.39 6.82
C PHE A 235 3.16 -7.52 7.55
N VAL A 236 4.44 -7.66 7.18
CA VAL A 236 5.52 -6.89 7.81
C VAL A 236 5.40 -5.39 7.52
N ILE A 237 5.08 -5.00 6.27
CA ILE A 237 4.88 -3.59 5.91
C ILE A 237 3.75 -2.97 6.73
N THR A 238 2.60 -3.64 6.78
CA THR A 238 1.41 -3.12 7.49
C THR A 238 1.68 -3.01 8.98
N GLY A 239 2.31 -4.03 9.57
CA GLY A 239 2.73 -4.00 10.97
C GLY A 239 3.73 -2.89 11.27
N PHE A 240 4.77 -2.75 10.44
CA PHE A 240 5.77 -1.69 10.54
C PHE A 240 5.12 -0.29 10.47
N MET A 241 4.33 -0.03 9.44
CA MET A 241 3.72 1.29 9.25
C MET A 241 2.78 1.67 10.40
N THR A 242 2.08 0.68 10.99
CA THR A 242 1.16 0.92 12.10
C THR A 242 1.91 1.21 13.40
N TRP A 243 2.94 0.42 13.71
CA TRP A 243 3.50 0.41 15.06
C TRP A 243 4.83 1.14 15.23
N VAL A 244 5.61 1.37 14.15
CA VAL A 244 6.92 2.03 14.29
C VAL A 244 6.84 3.48 14.78
N PRO A 245 5.86 4.31 14.36
CA PRO A 245 5.72 5.63 14.99
C PRO A 245 5.48 5.55 16.50
N ALA A 246 4.61 4.62 16.94
CA ALA A 246 4.36 4.38 18.36
C ALA A 246 5.61 3.88 19.10
N PHE A 247 6.34 2.95 18.50
CA PHE A 247 7.62 2.44 19.02
C PHE A 247 8.65 3.55 19.28
N LEU A 248 8.79 4.50 18.34
CA LEU A 248 9.71 5.62 18.50
C LEU A 248 9.25 6.60 19.61
N GLN A 249 7.95 6.78 19.77
CA GLN A 249 7.41 7.62 20.83
C GLN A 249 7.61 6.99 22.21
N GLU A 250 7.25 5.72 22.37
CA GLU A 250 7.20 5.06 23.65
C GLU A 250 8.57 4.60 24.16
N GLU A 251 9.40 4.04 23.29
CA GLU A 251 10.70 3.47 23.70
C GLU A 251 11.88 4.43 23.52
N PHE A 252 11.75 5.45 22.67
CA PHE A 252 12.79 6.46 22.43
C PHE A 252 12.41 7.88 22.80
N GLY A 253 11.22 8.10 23.37
CA GLY A 253 10.78 9.41 23.85
C GLY A 253 10.66 10.47 22.76
N GLN A 254 10.48 10.08 21.48
CA GLN A 254 10.33 11.04 20.40
C GLN A 254 8.96 11.74 20.45
N THR A 255 8.92 13.00 20.03
CA THR A 255 7.65 13.67 19.76
C THR A 255 6.89 12.97 18.63
N GLN A 256 5.58 13.12 18.56
CA GLN A 256 4.76 12.52 17.49
C GLN A 256 5.24 12.97 16.11
N ALA A 257 5.64 14.25 15.97
CA ALA A 257 6.20 14.79 14.74
C ALA A 257 7.49 14.08 14.33
N ALA A 258 8.45 13.95 15.25
CA ALA A 258 9.74 13.30 14.98
C ALA A 258 9.55 11.80 14.68
N ALA A 259 8.75 11.10 15.45
CA ALA A 259 8.46 9.69 15.27
C ALA A 259 7.78 9.41 13.92
N GLY A 260 6.75 10.20 13.57
CA GLY A 260 6.07 10.09 12.30
C GLY A 260 6.97 10.35 11.09
N PHE A 261 7.84 11.36 11.16
CA PHE A 261 8.80 11.65 10.10
C PHE A 261 9.88 10.56 9.99
N ASN A 262 10.57 10.28 11.10
CA ASN A 262 11.75 9.40 11.09
C ASN A 262 11.41 7.97 10.70
N SER A 263 10.25 7.46 11.13
CA SER A 263 9.80 6.11 10.76
C SER A 263 9.64 5.93 9.24
N MET A 264 9.17 6.97 8.54
CA MET A 264 8.88 6.89 7.12
C MET A 264 10.04 7.39 6.24
N PHE A 265 10.71 8.46 6.63
CA PHE A 265 11.77 9.08 5.83
C PHE A 265 12.91 8.11 5.51
N TYR A 266 13.55 7.56 6.54
CA TYR A 266 14.68 6.63 6.33
C TYR A 266 14.28 5.40 5.55
N THR A 267 13.09 4.85 5.83
CA THR A 267 12.57 3.66 5.13
C THR A 267 12.32 3.92 3.65
N TYR A 268 11.60 4.99 3.32
CA TYR A 268 11.15 5.20 1.95
C TYR A 268 12.21 5.82 1.04
N VAL A 269 13.10 6.65 1.57
CA VAL A 269 14.25 7.14 0.79
C VAL A 269 15.16 5.96 0.40
N ALA A 270 15.44 5.07 1.34
CA ALA A 270 16.26 3.89 1.05
C ALA A 270 15.54 2.89 0.11
N ALA A 271 14.23 2.70 0.28
CA ALA A 271 13.43 1.86 -0.62
C ALA A 271 13.42 2.41 -2.06
N PHE A 272 13.35 3.70 -2.24
CA PHE A 272 13.44 4.34 -3.57
C PHE A 272 14.75 4.01 -4.27
N ILE A 273 15.88 4.14 -3.56
CA ILE A 273 17.20 3.78 -4.09
C ILE A 273 17.24 2.26 -4.36
N GLY A 274 16.73 1.47 -3.43
CA GLY A 274 16.70 0.01 -3.51
C GLY A 274 15.95 -0.50 -4.75
N VAL A 275 14.80 0.08 -5.09
CA VAL A 275 13.99 -0.39 -6.23
C VAL A 275 14.68 -0.15 -7.57
N LEU A 276 15.40 0.97 -7.71
CA LEU A 276 16.18 1.28 -8.91
C LEU A 276 17.35 0.30 -9.11
N LEU A 277 18.06 0.00 -8.02
CA LEU A 277 19.16 -0.96 -8.06
C LEU A 277 18.67 -2.39 -8.24
N ALA A 278 17.61 -2.79 -7.54
CA ALA A 278 17.02 -4.12 -7.63
C ALA A 278 16.52 -4.43 -9.03
N GLY A 279 15.85 -3.48 -9.71
CA GLY A 279 15.41 -3.64 -11.08
C GLY A 279 16.58 -3.87 -12.04
N SER A 280 17.62 -3.02 -11.97
CA SER A 280 18.80 -3.13 -12.82
C SER A 280 19.58 -4.44 -12.60
N LEU A 281 19.73 -4.85 -11.33
CA LEU A 281 20.38 -6.13 -10.97
C LEU A 281 19.56 -7.32 -11.45
N SER A 282 18.23 -7.23 -11.28
CA SER A 282 17.31 -8.27 -11.73
C SER A 282 17.42 -8.54 -13.23
N ASP A 283 17.39 -7.51 -14.06
CA ASP A 283 17.50 -7.67 -15.51
C ASP A 283 18.87 -8.25 -15.91
N ARG A 284 19.94 -7.79 -15.26
CA ARG A 284 21.29 -8.29 -15.52
C ARG A 284 21.46 -9.77 -15.17
N PHE A 285 20.92 -10.21 -14.04
CA PHE A 285 21.01 -11.61 -13.62
C PHE A 285 20.01 -12.52 -14.33
N ALA A 286 18.82 -12.01 -14.64
CA ALA A 286 17.80 -12.75 -15.38
C ALA A 286 18.23 -13.09 -16.82
N ALA A 287 19.09 -12.26 -17.43
CA ALA A 287 19.72 -12.57 -18.72
C ALA A 287 20.53 -13.89 -18.71
N LYS A 288 21.02 -14.32 -17.53
CA LYS A 288 21.73 -15.59 -17.36
C LYS A 288 20.80 -16.73 -16.89
N SER A 289 19.81 -16.42 -16.07
CA SER A 289 18.88 -17.40 -15.54
C SER A 289 17.62 -16.71 -14.99
N HIS A 290 16.45 -17.07 -15.51
CA HIS A 290 15.16 -16.47 -15.08
C HIS A 290 14.90 -16.64 -13.58
N LYS A 291 15.29 -17.77 -12.96
CA LYS A 291 15.17 -18.01 -11.52
C LYS A 291 15.93 -17.00 -10.65
N ALA A 292 16.89 -16.25 -11.21
CA ALA A 292 17.65 -15.24 -10.49
C ALA A 292 16.75 -14.12 -9.93
N ARG A 293 15.61 -13.81 -10.58
CA ARG A 293 14.63 -12.86 -10.07
C ARG A 293 14.07 -13.29 -8.71
N MET A 294 13.68 -14.56 -8.59
CA MET A 294 13.15 -15.10 -7.35
C MET A 294 14.22 -15.24 -6.26
N LEU A 295 15.45 -15.57 -6.63
CA LEU A 295 16.58 -15.58 -5.71
C LEU A 295 16.93 -14.19 -5.18
N LEU A 296 16.83 -13.15 -6.00
CA LEU A 296 17.00 -11.76 -5.57
C LEU A 296 15.90 -11.32 -4.60
N GLN A 297 14.66 -11.75 -4.79
CA GLN A 297 13.58 -11.52 -3.82
C GLN A 297 13.89 -12.22 -2.48
N ALA A 298 14.24 -13.50 -2.54
CA ALA A 298 14.60 -14.28 -1.34
C ALA A 298 15.77 -13.65 -0.58
N PHE A 299 16.82 -13.22 -1.30
CA PHE A 299 17.93 -12.47 -0.75
C PHE A 299 17.48 -11.19 -0.05
N GLY A 300 16.62 -10.40 -0.69
CA GLY A 300 16.05 -9.18 -0.11
C GLY A 300 15.31 -9.44 1.20
N LEU A 301 14.49 -10.50 1.26
CA LEU A 301 13.78 -10.88 2.48
C LEU A 301 14.74 -11.32 3.59
N ILE A 302 15.68 -12.21 3.29
CA ILE A 302 16.62 -12.76 4.29
C ILE A 302 17.54 -11.67 4.86
N VAL A 303 18.11 -10.83 4.01
CA VAL A 303 18.99 -9.74 4.48
C VAL A 303 18.17 -8.64 5.16
N GLY A 304 17.00 -8.31 4.63
CA GLY A 304 16.07 -7.35 5.26
C GLY A 304 15.63 -7.78 6.66
N ALA A 305 15.49 -9.08 6.91
CA ALA A 305 15.15 -9.62 8.22
C ALA A 305 16.21 -9.32 9.28
N ILE A 306 17.49 -9.25 8.91
CA ILE A 306 18.58 -8.89 9.84
C ILE A 306 18.32 -7.51 10.45
N PHE A 307 17.87 -6.56 9.65
CA PHE A 307 17.52 -5.23 10.11
C PHE A 307 16.30 -5.21 11.04
N LEU A 308 15.31 -6.08 10.81
CA LEU A 308 14.18 -6.25 11.73
C LEU A 308 14.65 -6.81 13.10
N PHE A 309 15.59 -7.74 13.13
CA PHE A 309 16.17 -8.21 14.40
C PHE A 309 16.93 -7.09 15.12
N ILE A 310 17.73 -6.29 14.39
CA ILE A 310 18.47 -5.17 14.96
C ILE A 310 17.50 -4.13 15.55
N MET A 311 16.37 -3.84 14.87
CA MET A 311 15.32 -2.95 15.38
C MET A 311 14.80 -3.38 16.75
N GLY A 312 14.56 -4.67 16.96
CA GLY A 312 14.04 -5.21 18.21
C GLY A 312 15.06 -5.20 19.37
N GLN A 313 16.33 -5.06 19.10
CA GLN A 313 17.38 -5.17 20.12
C GLN A 313 18.13 -3.86 20.38
N SER A 314 18.14 -2.93 19.44
CA SER A 314 18.93 -1.71 19.55
C SER A 314 18.29 -0.69 20.48
N LYS A 315 19.08 -0.11 21.36
CA LYS A 315 18.76 1.07 22.20
C LYS A 315 19.36 2.36 21.63
N VAL A 316 20.10 2.26 20.51
CA VAL A 316 20.78 3.40 19.89
C VAL A 316 19.96 3.88 18.69
N ILE A 317 19.49 5.13 18.75
CA ILE A 317 18.59 5.70 17.74
C ILE A 317 19.16 5.69 16.31
N TRP A 318 20.46 5.97 16.15
CA TRP A 318 21.09 5.96 14.82
C TRP A 318 21.19 4.56 14.20
N VAL A 319 21.41 3.54 15.04
CA VAL A 319 21.37 2.13 14.59
C VAL A 319 19.96 1.77 14.14
N LEU A 320 18.94 2.30 14.81
CA LEU A 320 17.56 2.10 14.46
C LEU A 320 17.20 2.74 13.09
N TYR A 321 17.63 4.00 12.86
CA TYR A 321 17.41 4.67 11.57
C TYR A 321 18.11 3.95 10.42
N LEU A 322 19.35 3.49 10.67
CA LEU A 322 20.07 2.66 9.70
C LEU A 322 19.33 1.35 9.42
N SER A 323 18.71 0.78 10.45
CA SER A 323 17.90 -0.44 10.29
C SER A 323 16.63 -0.20 9.50
N PHE A 324 15.95 0.94 9.68
CA PHE A 324 14.81 1.33 8.84
C PHE A 324 15.22 1.48 7.37
N ALA A 325 16.35 2.15 7.14
CA ALA A 325 16.90 2.32 5.80
C ALA A 325 17.29 0.97 5.18
N GLY A 326 18.00 0.12 5.92
CA GLY A 326 18.41 -1.21 5.45
C GLY A 326 17.21 -2.10 5.14
N TRP A 327 16.23 -2.15 6.02
CA TRP A 327 15.00 -2.89 5.78
C TRP A 327 14.25 -2.37 4.54
N GLY A 328 14.07 -1.07 4.41
CA GLY A 328 13.41 -0.44 3.26
C GLY A 328 14.14 -0.73 1.95
N PHE A 329 15.49 -0.63 1.94
CA PHE A 329 16.33 -0.92 0.79
C PHE A 329 16.19 -2.36 0.30
N PHE A 330 16.31 -3.33 1.22
CA PHE A 330 16.25 -4.76 0.85
C PHE A 330 14.84 -5.23 0.54
N ARG A 331 13.80 -4.63 1.13
CA ARG A 331 12.41 -4.85 0.75
C ARG A 331 12.17 -4.58 -0.74
N ALA A 332 12.78 -3.54 -1.26
CA ALA A 332 12.60 -3.12 -2.66
C ALA A 332 13.04 -4.19 -3.68
N PHE A 333 13.92 -5.13 -3.30
CA PHE A 333 14.30 -6.28 -4.13
C PHE A 333 13.10 -7.21 -4.38
N PHE A 334 12.20 -7.31 -3.41
CA PHE A 334 10.97 -8.04 -3.60
C PHE A 334 9.99 -7.28 -4.51
N ASP A 335 9.76 -6.01 -4.21
CA ASP A 335 8.80 -5.17 -4.93
C ASP A 335 9.08 -5.12 -6.44
N ALA A 336 10.36 -5.00 -6.82
CA ALA A 336 10.79 -4.87 -8.21
C ALA A 336 10.48 -6.08 -9.10
N ASN A 337 10.37 -7.28 -8.53
CA ASN A 337 10.30 -8.53 -9.31
C ASN A 337 8.96 -9.27 -9.22
N THR A 338 8.06 -8.84 -8.33
CA THR A 338 6.86 -9.60 -7.97
C THR A 338 5.98 -9.94 -9.17
N TYR A 339 5.58 -8.95 -9.95
CA TYR A 339 4.70 -9.18 -11.09
C TYR A 339 5.41 -9.87 -12.26
N THR A 340 6.70 -9.59 -12.43
CA THR A 340 7.48 -10.25 -13.49
C THR A 340 7.54 -11.77 -13.27
N ILE A 341 7.86 -12.21 -12.04
CA ILE A 341 7.89 -13.63 -11.69
C ILE A 341 6.51 -14.26 -11.84
N LEU A 342 5.46 -13.58 -11.34
CA LEU A 342 4.10 -14.11 -11.47
C LEU A 342 3.74 -14.36 -12.94
N TYR A 343 4.07 -13.43 -13.83
CA TYR A 343 3.76 -13.52 -15.25
C TYR A 343 4.63 -14.53 -15.98
N ASP A 344 5.85 -14.73 -15.53
CA ASP A 344 6.76 -15.77 -16.08
C ASP A 344 6.20 -17.20 -15.88
N VAL A 345 5.37 -17.43 -14.85
CA VAL A 345 4.92 -18.78 -14.45
C VAL A 345 3.41 -18.99 -14.54
N THR A 346 2.67 -18.00 -15.06
CA THR A 346 1.21 -18.09 -15.22
C THR A 346 0.78 -17.81 -16.65
N PRO A 347 -0.35 -18.38 -17.12
CA PRO A 347 -0.83 -18.16 -18.49
C PRO A 347 -1.12 -16.67 -18.76
N ALA A 348 -0.69 -16.17 -19.92
CA ALA A 348 -0.83 -14.75 -20.29
C ALA A 348 -2.28 -14.26 -20.21
N ARG A 349 -3.27 -15.09 -20.59
CA ARG A 349 -4.71 -14.78 -20.50
C ARG A 349 -5.21 -14.59 -19.07
N LEU A 350 -4.48 -15.09 -18.06
CA LEU A 350 -4.87 -15.04 -16.64
C LEU A 350 -4.00 -14.07 -15.82
N HIS A 351 -3.07 -13.33 -16.40
CA HIS A 351 -2.16 -12.45 -15.67
C HIS A 351 -2.88 -11.48 -14.73
N ALA A 352 -3.95 -10.83 -15.21
CA ALA A 352 -4.75 -9.92 -14.39
C ALA A 352 -5.43 -10.65 -13.22
N SER A 353 -6.06 -11.81 -13.49
CA SER A 353 -6.75 -12.62 -12.48
C SER A 353 -5.77 -13.20 -11.46
N CYS A 354 -4.58 -13.66 -11.87
CA CYS A 354 -3.53 -14.16 -10.98
C CYS A 354 -2.97 -13.03 -10.11
N SER A 355 -2.73 -11.85 -10.67
CA SER A 355 -2.30 -10.67 -9.91
C SER A 355 -3.35 -10.30 -8.86
N SER A 356 -4.61 -10.28 -9.23
CA SER A 356 -5.73 -9.98 -8.32
C SER A 356 -5.80 -11.01 -7.17
N ALA A 357 -5.67 -12.31 -7.48
CA ALA A 357 -5.66 -13.37 -6.48
C ALA A 357 -4.49 -13.21 -5.48
N MET A 358 -3.28 -12.95 -5.99
CA MET A 358 -2.08 -12.72 -5.16
C MET A 358 -2.26 -11.48 -4.26
N ILE A 359 -2.72 -10.36 -4.83
CA ILE A 359 -2.93 -9.11 -4.09
C ILE A 359 -3.99 -9.32 -3.00
N THR A 360 -5.14 -9.90 -3.33
CA THR A 360 -6.23 -10.15 -2.39
C THR A 360 -5.75 -11.02 -1.22
N THR A 361 -5.04 -12.11 -1.50
CA THR A 361 -4.50 -13.00 -0.47
C THR A 361 -3.48 -12.27 0.40
N GLY A 362 -2.55 -11.52 -0.21
CA GLY A 362 -1.52 -10.77 0.51
C GLY A 362 -2.08 -9.70 1.43
N PHE A 363 -3.05 -8.92 0.95
CA PHE A 363 -3.68 -7.88 1.78
C PHE A 363 -4.60 -8.47 2.86
N ALA A 364 -5.29 -9.58 2.61
CA ALA A 364 -6.08 -10.26 3.63
C ALA A 364 -5.21 -10.74 4.80
N VAL A 365 -4.05 -11.33 4.51
CA VAL A 365 -3.07 -11.74 5.53
C VAL A 365 -2.43 -10.53 6.20
N GLY A 366 -2.01 -9.54 5.42
CA GLY A 366 -1.38 -8.32 5.92
C GLY A 366 -2.29 -7.48 6.81
N ALA A 367 -3.60 -7.49 6.56
CA ALA A 367 -4.58 -6.79 7.40
C ALA A 367 -4.59 -7.26 8.85
N LEU A 368 -4.15 -8.47 9.12
CA LEU A 368 -4.08 -9.03 10.48
C LEU A 368 -2.87 -8.50 11.29
N ALA A 369 -1.84 -7.96 10.64
CA ALA A 369 -0.62 -7.56 11.31
C ALA A 369 -0.84 -6.56 12.46
N PRO A 370 -1.65 -5.49 12.32
CA PRO A 370 -1.83 -4.52 13.41
C PRO A 370 -2.40 -5.15 14.69
N VAL A 371 -3.43 -6.00 14.57
CA VAL A 371 -4.03 -6.62 15.75
C VAL A 371 -3.13 -7.69 16.36
N VAL A 372 -2.42 -8.47 15.53
CA VAL A 372 -1.47 -9.49 16.02
C VAL A 372 -0.32 -8.82 16.80
N LEU A 373 0.28 -7.76 16.25
CA LEU A 373 1.36 -7.05 16.93
C LEU A 373 0.86 -6.29 18.16
N GLY A 374 -0.35 -5.75 18.15
CA GLY A 374 -0.98 -5.11 19.30
C GLY A 374 -1.19 -6.11 20.45
N ALA A 375 -1.76 -7.28 20.15
CA ALA A 375 -1.93 -8.36 21.13
C ALA A 375 -0.59 -8.89 21.69
N MET A 376 0.43 -8.98 20.83
CA MET A 376 1.78 -9.33 21.28
C MET A 376 2.35 -8.26 22.22
N LYS A 377 2.17 -6.97 21.89
CA LYS A 377 2.61 -5.88 22.76
C LYS A 377 1.91 -5.90 24.12
N ASP A 378 0.58 -6.09 24.15
CA ASP A 378 -0.18 -6.23 25.41
C ASP A 378 0.34 -7.40 26.27
N SER A 379 0.76 -8.51 25.64
CA SER A 379 1.26 -9.69 26.35
C SER A 379 2.75 -9.61 26.74
N LEU A 380 3.59 -9.00 25.91
CA LEU A 380 5.05 -8.94 26.10
C LEU A 380 5.52 -7.63 26.74
N GLY A 381 4.65 -6.62 26.81
CA GLY A 381 4.93 -5.32 27.42
C GLY A 381 5.80 -4.38 26.58
N SER A 382 6.23 -4.77 25.36
CA SER A 382 7.12 -3.96 24.52
C SER A 382 6.91 -4.24 23.04
N LEU A 383 6.98 -3.19 22.22
CA LEU A 383 7.00 -3.30 20.76
C LEU A 383 8.32 -3.86 20.24
N SER A 384 9.45 -3.63 20.92
CA SER A 384 10.74 -4.18 20.53
C SER A 384 10.70 -5.71 20.41
N ALA A 385 9.95 -6.39 21.26
CA ALA A 385 9.79 -7.85 21.24
C ALA A 385 9.04 -8.37 20.01
N THR A 386 8.32 -7.51 19.29
CA THR A 386 7.54 -7.92 18.09
C THR A 386 8.38 -7.97 16.82
N PHE A 387 9.41 -7.13 16.69
CA PHE A 387 10.24 -7.06 15.48
C PHE A 387 10.99 -8.37 15.13
N PRO A 388 11.56 -9.12 16.07
CA PRO A 388 12.14 -10.43 15.77
C PRO A 388 11.16 -11.39 15.11
N VAL A 389 9.89 -11.37 15.49
CA VAL A 389 8.85 -12.21 14.89
C VAL A 389 8.63 -11.84 13.41
N LEU A 390 8.61 -10.53 13.09
CA LEU A 390 8.56 -10.06 11.72
C LEU A 390 9.79 -10.52 10.92
N GLY A 391 10.97 -10.50 11.54
CA GLY A 391 12.20 -11.01 10.96
C GLY A 391 12.14 -12.51 10.66
N ILE A 392 11.61 -13.31 11.59
CA ILE A 392 11.42 -14.76 11.40
C ILE A 392 10.48 -15.03 10.21
N ILE A 393 9.36 -14.31 10.10
CA ILE A 393 8.43 -14.44 8.96
C ILE A 393 9.18 -14.21 7.65
N TRP A 394 9.99 -13.17 7.55
CA TRP A 394 10.75 -12.87 6.34
C TRP A 394 11.83 -13.92 6.02
N ILE A 395 12.53 -14.43 7.04
CA ILE A 395 13.51 -15.52 6.83
C ILE A 395 12.81 -16.77 6.31
N VAL A 396 11.69 -17.16 6.90
CA VAL A 396 10.92 -18.34 6.49
C VAL A 396 10.45 -18.17 5.04
N CYS A 397 9.86 -17.02 4.69
CA CYS A 397 9.45 -16.72 3.32
C CYS A 397 10.65 -16.77 2.36
N GLY A 398 11.79 -16.17 2.71
CA GLY A 398 12.99 -16.16 1.89
C GLY A 398 13.58 -17.56 1.67
N ILE A 399 13.63 -18.39 2.71
CA ILE A 399 14.07 -19.80 2.59
C ILE A 399 13.13 -20.59 1.68
N LEU A 400 11.82 -20.51 1.87
CA LEU A 400 10.83 -21.20 1.04
C LEU A 400 10.94 -20.78 -0.43
N MET A 401 11.07 -19.46 -0.69
CA MET A 401 11.29 -18.95 -2.05
C MET A 401 12.60 -19.45 -2.66
N THR A 402 13.67 -19.54 -1.88
CA THR A 402 14.94 -20.10 -2.32
C THR A 402 14.77 -21.56 -2.73
N ILE A 403 14.12 -22.38 -1.89
CA ILE A 403 13.83 -23.80 -2.21
C ILE A 403 13.06 -23.92 -3.53
N VAL A 404 11.97 -23.17 -3.68
CA VAL A 404 11.11 -23.24 -4.87
C VAL A 404 11.84 -22.75 -6.12
N SER A 405 12.75 -21.78 -6.00
CA SER A 405 13.58 -21.32 -7.13
C SER A 405 14.46 -22.44 -7.74
N PHE A 406 14.85 -23.42 -6.92
CA PHE A 406 15.65 -24.58 -7.39
C PHE A 406 14.82 -25.81 -7.73
N THR A 407 13.60 -25.95 -7.20
CA THR A 407 12.78 -27.17 -7.38
C THR A 407 11.72 -27.01 -8.45
N SER A 408 10.97 -25.94 -8.46
CA SER A 408 9.76 -25.79 -9.26
C SER A 408 9.81 -24.68 -10.32
N TYR A 409 10.58 -23.62 -10.08
CA TYR A 409 10.55 -22.42 -10.92
C TYR A 409 10.78 -22.73 -12.40
N GLN A 410 11.84 -23.48 -12.73
CA GLN A 410 12.17 -23.79 -14.14
C GLN A 410 11.08 -24.61 -14.82
N LYS A 411 10.49 -25.55 -14.09
CA LYS A 411 9.39 -26.39 -14.61
C LYS A 411 8.13 -25.55 -14.89
N ASP A 412 7.78 -24.65 -13.98
CA ASP A 412 6.61 -23.79 -14.11
C ASP A 412 6.82 -22.75 -15.24
N TYR A 413 8.05 -22.21 -15.36
CA TYR A 413 8.46 -21.31 -16.44
C TYR A 413 8.35 -21.97 -17.81
N ASP A 414 8.93 -23.16 -17.98
CA ASP A 414 8.94 -23.91 -19.24
C ASP A 414 7.53 -24.31 -19.69
N LYS A 415 6.62 -24.54 -18.73
CA LYS A 415 5.22 -24.87 -19.03
C LYS A 415 4.46 -23.72 -19.68
N GLN A 416 4.88 -22.48 -19.43
CA GLN A 416 4.20 -21.28 -19.96
C GLN A 416 4.89 -20.72 -21.20
N ASN A 417 6.18 -21.02 -21.42
CA ASN A 417 7.00 -20.38 -22.44
C ASN A 417 7.48 -21.37 -23.52
N LYS A 418 7.03 -22.64 -23.50
CA LYS A 418 7.11 -23.61 -24.56
C LYS A 418 5.78 -23.68 -25.32
#